data_ddd62a4f672bf11084570d3f68a561e2
#
_entry.id   ddd62a4f672bf11084570d3f68a561e2
#
_cell.length_a   1.000
_cell.length_b   1.000
_cell.length_c   1.000
_cell.angle_alpha   90.00
_cell.angle_beta   90.00
_cell.angle_gamma   90.00
#
_symmetry.space_group_name_H-M   'P 1'
#
loop_
_entity.id
_entity.type
_entity.pdbx_description
1 polymer ?
#
loop_
_entity_poly.entity_id
_entity_poly.type
_entity_poly.pdbx_seq_one_letter_code
_entity_poly.pdbx_strand_id
1 'polypeptide(L)'
;GGHTFMRLLGRTYTDPNDFVRQFLAEEYAECVDRFLAALYRALPEVERTEILWRFHFMMGAMSYAIAGTDALQLLAGKFDDEDPARLAPRLMSFLLGGLRAPLAYPDRPAA
;
A
#
# COMPACT_ATOMS: atom_id res chain seq x y z
N GLY A 1 14.25 9.75 4.24
CA GLY A 1 14.26 8.54 3.42
C GLY A 1 12.87 7.94 3.26
N GLY A 2 12.82 6.81 2.58
CA GLY A 2 11.55 6.14 2.31
C GLY A 2 10.79 5.74 3.56
N HIS A 3 11.50 5.34 4.61
CA HIS A 3 10.86 4.97 5.87
C HIS A 3 10.12 6.17 6.50
N THR A 4 10.76 7.34 6.50
CA THR A 4 10.15 8.56 7.03
C THR A 4 8.92 8.94 6.22
N PHE A 5 9.01 8.83 4.89
CA PHE A 5 7.87 9.09 4.00
C PHE A 5 6.68 8.19 4.31
N MET A 6 6.92 6.90 4.47
CA MET A 6 5.84 5.95 4.74
C MET A 6 5.18 6.20 6.10
N ARG A 7 5.95 6.60 7.11
CA ARG A 7 5.37 6.96 8.41
C ARG A 7 4.49 8.20 8.31
N LEU A 8 4.94 9.22 7.59
CA LEU A 8 4.15 10.43 7.38
C LEU A 8 2.88 10.12 6.59
N LEU A 9 2.98 9.28 5.58
CA LEU A 9 1.83 8.88 4.78
C LEU A 9 0.80 8.11 5.64
N GLY A 10 1.28 7.21 6.50
CA GLY A 10 0.40 6.51 7.43
C GLY A 10 -0.33 7.46 8.37
N ARG A 11 0.36 8.47 8.87
CA ARG A 11 -0.24 9.49 9.73
C ARG A 11 -1.29 10.32 8.98
N THR A 12 -1.04 10.64 7.70
CA THR A 12 -2.02 11.40 6.92
C THR A 12 -3.29 10.62 6.66
N TYR A 13 -3.23 9.30 6.57
CA TYR A 13 -4.43 8.48 6.41
C TYR A 13 -5.29 8.46 7.67
N THR A 14 -4.68 8.66 8.83
CA THR A 14 -5.40 8.71 10.09
C THR A 14 -5.71 10.12 10.55
N ASP A 15 -5.08 11.12 9.95
CA ASP A 15 -5.24 12.54 10.27
C ASP A 15 -6.12 13.19 9.20
N PRO A 16 -7.22 13.89 9.58
CA PRO A 16 -8.10 14.55 8.62
C PRO A 16 -7.51 15.81 7.99
N ASN A 17 -6.25 16.14 8.23
CA ASN A 17 -5.64 17.36 7.71
C ASN A 17 -5.34 17.25 6.22
N ASP A 18 -6.23 17.81 5.39
CA ASP A 18 -6.12 17.76 3.93
C ASP A 18 -4.90 18.51 3.40
N PHE A 19 -4.45 19.55 4.10
CA PHE A 19 -3.27 20.31 3.68
C PHE A 19 -2.02 19.41 3.69
N VAL A 20 -1.82 18.64 4.74
CA VAL A 20 -0.67 17.72 4.83
C VAL A 20 -0.75 16.64 3.75
N ARG A 21 -1.94 16.09 3.53
CA ARG A 21 -2.15 15.07 2.48
C ARG A 21 -1.81 15.61 1.11
N GLN A 22 -2.28 16.81 0.79
CA GLN A 22 -2.01 17.45 -0.49
C GLN A 22 -0.53 17.76 -0.67
N PHE A 23 0.12 18.27 0.37
CA PHE A 23 1.55 18.56 0.34
C PHE A 23 2.36 17.30 0.03
N LEU A 24 2.07 16.21 0.72
CA LEU A 24 2.79 14.94 0.48
C LEU A 24 2.54 14.40 -0.92
N ALA A 25 1.31 14.51 -1.42
CA ALA A 25 0.99 14.08 -2.77
C ALA A 25 1.78 14.85 -3.82
N GLU A 26 1.88 16.16 -3.68
CA GLU A 26 2.63 17.01 -4.61
C GLU A 26 4.13 16.74 -4.54
N GLU A 27 4.67 16.61 -3.32
CA GLU A 27 6.09 16.42 -3.11
C GLU A 27 6.58 15.08 -3.67
N TYR A 28 5.77 14.04 -3.60
CA TYR A 28 6.16 12.70 -4.00
C TYR A 28 5.49 12.21 -5.28
N ALA A 29 4.83 13.10 -6.01
CA ALA A 29 4.08 12.73 -7.22
C ALA A 29 4.96 12.01 -8.25
N GLU A 30 6.19 12.47 -8.48
CA GLU A 30 7.09 11.86 -9.45
C GLU A 30 7.43 10.42 -9.04
N CYS A 31 7.70 10.19 -7.77
CA CYS A 31 7.99 8.86 -7.25
C CYS A 31 6.81 7.91 -7.46
N VAL A 32 5.61 8.37 -7.16
CA VAL A 32 4.37 7.61 -7.36
C VAL A 32 4.18 7.28 -8.85
N ASP A 33 4.37 8.25 -9.72
CA ASP A 33 4.21 8.06 -11.17
C ASP A 33 5.18 7.01 -11.71
N ARG A 34 6.44 7.03 -11.25
CA ARG A 34 7.44 6.04 -11.64
C ARG A 34 7.05 4.65 -11.19
N PHE A 35 6.56 4.53 -9.96
CA PHE A 35 6.16 3.26 -9.40
C PHE A 35 4.96 2.69 -10.16
N LEU A 36 3.97 3.52 -10.44
CA LEU A 36 2.80 3.12 -11.21
C LEU A 36 3.18 2.68 -12.61
N ALA A 37 4.08 3.42 -13.28
CA ALA A 37 4.56 3.03 -14.60
C ALA A 37 5.22 1.66 -14.58
N ALA A 38 5.99 1.35 -13.53
CA ALA A 38 6.60 0.03 -13.37
C ALA A 38 5.55 -1.06 -13.18
N LEU A 39 4.51 -0.79 -12.40
CA LEU A 39 3.41 -1.74 -12.21
C LEU A 39 2.65 -2.00 -13.50
N TYR A 40 2.39 -0.97 -14.29
CA TYR A 40 1.72 -1.13 -15.59
C TYR A 40 2.52 -2.04 -16.52
N ARG A 41 3.84 -1.91 -16.52
CA ARG A 41 4.70 -2.77 -17.33
C ARG A 41 4.78 -4.20 -16.80
N ALA A 42 4.80 -4.35 -15.47
CA ALA A 42 4.92 -5.66 -14.83
C ALA A 42 3.63 -6.48 -14.91
N LEU A 43 2.49 -5.81 -14.98
CA LEU A 43 1.16 -6.44 -14.96
C LEU A 43 0.36 -6.00 -16.20
N PRO A 44 0.83 -6.34 -17.42
CA PRO A 44 0.18 -5.84 -18.63
C PRO A 44 -1.22 -6.38 -18.86
N GLU A 45 -1.56 -7.52 -18.27
CA GLU A 45 -2.89 -8.14 -18.38
C GLU A 45 -3.90 -7.56 -17.39
N VAL A 46 -3.45 -6.70 -16.46
CA VAL A 46 -4.34 -6.06 -15.49
C VAL A 46 -4.71 -4.67 -15.98
N GLU A 47 -6.00 -4.36 -15.99
CA GLU A 47 -6.48 -3.04 -16.39
C GLU A 47 -5.91 -1.95 -15.48
N ARG A 48 -5.57 -0.78 -16.05
CA ARG A 48 -4.92 0.30 -15.31
C ARG A 48 -5.72 0.77 -14.10
N THR A 49 -7.03 0.84 -14.22
CA THR A 49 -7.88 1.23 -13.09
C THR A 49 -7.75 0.24 -11.94
N GLU A 50 -7.67 -1.06 -12.25
CA GLU A 50 -7.48 -2.08 -11.22
C GLU A 50 -6.10 -1.97 -10.59
N ILE A 51 -5.07 -1.65 -11.37
CA ILE A 51 -3.72 -1.42 -10.83
C ILE A 51 -3.72 -0.24 -9.86
N LEU A 52 -4.44 0.83 -10.16
CA LEU A 52 -4.56 1.98 -9.26
C LEU A 52 -5.18 1.57 -7.92
N TRP A 53 -6.23 0.73 -7.95
CA TRP A 53 -6.82 0.21 -6.72
C TRP A 53 -5.84 -0.65 -5.92
N ARG A 54 -5.12 -1.53 -6.59
CA ARG A 54 -4.13 -2.39 -5.94
C ARG A 54 -2.99 -1.58 -5.36
N PHE A 55 -2.55 -0.55 -6.07
CA PHE A 55 -1.55 0.38 -5.56
C PHE A 55 -2.06 1.08 -4.30
N HIS A 56 -3.30 1.54 -4.33
CA HIS A 56 -3.92 2.21 -3.18
C HIS A 56 -3.94 1.28 -1.95
N PHE A 57 -4.35 0.03 -2.14
CA PHE A 57 -4.35 -0.95 -1.06
C PHE A 57 -2.94 -1.24 -0.55
N MET A 58 -1.98 -1.35 -1.47
CA MET A 58 -0.58 -1.57 -1.12
C MET A 58 -0.04 -0.42 -0.25
N MET A 59 -0.33 0.81 -0.63
CA MET A 59 0.12 1.97 0.14
C MET A 59 -0.51 1.98 1.54
N GLY A 60 -1.76 1.62 1.64
CA GLY A 60 -2.42 1.49 2.94
C GLY A 60 -1.79 0.41 3.81
N ALA A 61 -1.56 -0.76 3.25
CA ALA A 61 -0.95 -1.88 3.98
C ALA A 61 0.46 -1.53 4.46
N MET A 62 1.27 -0.94 3.57
CA MET A 62 2.64 -0.55 3.91
C MET A 62 2.65 0.53 4.99
N SER A 63 1.82 1.56 4.84
CA SER A 63 1.74 2.66 5.78
C SER A 63 1.31 2.20 7.16
N TYR A 64 0.31 1.33 7.20
CA TYR A 64 -0.21 0.79 8.46
C TYR A 64 0.84 -0.07 9.17
N ALA A 65 1.54 -0.91 8.41
CA ALA A 65 2.57 -1.77 8.97
C ALA A 65 3.74 -0.96 9.53
N ILE A 66 4.16 0.10 8.81
CA ILE A 66 5.33 0.90 9.20
C ILE A 66 4.99 1.89 10.32
N ALA A 67 3.75 2.33 10.40
CA ALA A 67 3.32 3.26 11.46
C ALA A 67 3.46 2.65 12.86
N GLY A 68 3.67 1.35 12.97
CA GLY A 68 3.93 0.69 14.24
C GLY A 68 2.70 0.67 15.15
N THR A 69 1.57 0.31 14.61
CA THR A 69 0.34 0.22 15.39
C THR A 69 0.34 -1.03 16.26
N ASP A 70 -0.24 -0.93 17.44
CA ASP A 70 -0.42 -2.06 18.34
C ASP A 70 -1.72 -2.83 18.06
N ALA A 71 -2.32 -2.58 16.91
CA ALA A 71 -3.63 -3.14 16.58
C ALA A 71 -3.65 -4.67 16.61
N LEU A 72 -2.56 -5.30 16.16
CA LEU A 72 -2.49 -6.75 16.15
C LEU A 72 -2.51 -7.33 17.57
N GLN A 73 -1.77 -6.71 18.49
CA GLN A 73 -1.80 -7.10 19.89
C GLN A 73 -3.18 -6.90 20.51
N LEU A 74 -3.82 -5.77 20.20
CA LEU A 74 -5.15 -5.47 20.71
C LEU A 74 -6.20 -6.46 20.23
N LEU A 75 -6.07 -6.91 18.97
CA LEU A 75 -7.03 -7.83 18.38
C LEU A 75 -6.77 -9.28 18.79
N ALA A 76 -5.49 -9.68 18.81
CA ALA A 76 -5.12 -11.07 19.05
C ALA A 76 -4.85 -11.38 20.53
N GLY A 77 -4.72 -10.37 21.36
CA GLY A 77 -4.42 -10.49 22.78
C GLY A 77 -2.97 -10.84 23.07
N LYS A 78 -2.45 -11.87 22.41
CA LYS A 78 -1.06 -12.28 22.56
C LYS A 78 -0.44 -12.47 21.18
N PHE A 79 0.71 -11.85 20.97
CA PHE A 79 1.40 -11.86 19.70
C PHE A 79 2.84 -12.37 19.92
N ASP A 80 3.13 -13.54 19.37
CA ASP A 80 4.37 -14.25 19.67
C ASP A 80 5.54 -13.91 18.73
N ASP A 81 5.26 -13.33 17.56
CA ASP A 81 6.30 -13.06 16.57
C ASP A 81 6.44 -11.57 16.32
N GLU A 82 7.28 -10.93 17.11
CA GLU A 82 7.56 -9.50 17.01
C GLU A 82 8.92 -9.22 16.37
N ASP A 83 9.53 -10.20 15.69
CA ASP A 83 10.83 -10.02 15.08
C ASP A 83 10.73 -9.02 13.92
N PRO A 84 11.33 -7.80 14.05
CA PRO A 84 11.25 -6.79 13.01
C PRO A 84 11.89 -7.22 11.69
N ALA A 85 12.82 -8.18 11.72
CA ALA A 85 13.45 -8.69 10.50
C ALA A 85 12.48 -9.47 9.62
N ARG A 86 11.37 -9.95 10.18
CA ARG A 86 10.35 -10.70 9.44
C ARG A 86 9.26 -9.81 8.83
N LEU A 87 9.19 -8.56 9.25
CA LEU A 87 8.14 -7.66 8.76
C LEU A 87 8.21 -7.47 7.25
N ALA A 88 9.37 -7.08 6.73
CA ALA A 88 9.52 -6.78 5.31
C ALA A 88 9.25 -7.99 4.41
N PRO A 89 9.86 -9.17 4.64
CA PRO A 89 9.55 -10.33 3.79
C PRO A 89 8.10 -10.80 3.91
N ARG A 90 7.51 -10.71 5.09
CA ARG A 90 6.10 -11.07 5.31
C ARG A 90 5.18 -10.12 4.55
N LEU A 91 5.42 -8.82 4.68
CA LEU A 91 4.64 -7.79 3.99
C LEU A 91 4.80 -7.92 2.47
N MET A 92 6.03 -8.15 2.00
CA MET A 92 6.29 -8.33 0.57
C MET A 92 5.53 -9.52 -0.01
N SER A 93 5.52 -10.64 0.69
CA SER A 93 4.77 -11.82 0.27
C SER A 93 3.28 -11.51 0.14
N PHE A 94 2.72 -10.82 1.12
CA PHE A 94 1.31 -10.41 1.10
C PHE A 94 1.01 -9.48 -0.07
N LEU A 95 1.87 -8.48 -0.29
CA LEU A 95 1.66 -7.49 -1.35
C LEU A 95 1.78 -8.11 -2.74
N LEU A 96 2.76 -8.99 -2.95
CA LEU A 96 2.91 -9.67 -4.24
C LEU A 96 1.71 -10.54 -4.55
N GLY A 97 1.16 -11.22 -3.55
CA GLY A 97 -0.07 -11.98 -3.72
C GLY A 97 -1.23 -11.11 -4.15
N GLY A 98 -1.38 -9.95 -3.51
CA GLY A 98 -2.45 -9.01 -3.87
C GLY A 98 -2.28 -8.38 -5.23
N LEU A 99 -1.05 -8.00 -5.59
CA LEU A 99 -0.77 -7.39 -6.89
C LEU A 99 -1.01 -8.36 -8.04
N ARG A 100 -0.83 -9.67 -7.82
CA ARG A 100 -0.98 -10.71 -8.82
C ARG A 100 -2.31 -11.48 -8.73
N ALA A 101 -3.19 -11.07 -7.84
CA ALA A 101 -4.45 -11.76 -7.64
C ALA A 101 -5.31 -11.73 -8.90
N PRO A 102 -6.14 -12.77 -9.14
CA PRO A 102 -7.13 -12.72 -10.21
C PRO A 102 -8.07 -11.52 -10.04
N LEU A 103 -8.69 -11.08 -11.13
CA LEU A 103 -9.67 -10.00 -11.07
C LEU A 103 -10.85 -10.42 -10.19
N ALA A 104 -11.28 -9.50 -9.33
CA ALA A 104 -12.42 -9.74 -8.43
C ALA A 104 -13.76 -9.74 -9.17
N TYR A 105 -13.79 -9.06 -10.32
CA TYR A 105 -15.01 -8.94 -11.13
C TYR A 105 -14.78 -9.54 -12.49
N PRO A 106 -15.81 -10.16 -13.08
CA PRO A 106 -15.74 -10.55 -14.49
C PRO A 106 -15.59 -9.31 -15.36
N ASP A 107 -15.06 -9.50 -16.57
CA ASP A 107 -14.93 -8.39 -17.51
C ASP A 107 -16.26 -7.70 -17.68
N ARG A 108 -16.22 -6.35 -17.67
CA ARG A 108 -17.44 -5.60 -17.96
C ARG A 108 -17.88 -5.90 -19.38
N PRO A 109 -19.18 -6.19 -19.58
CA PRO A 109 -19.68 -6.27 -20.94
C PRO A 109 -19.41 -4.92 -21.63
N ALA A 110 -19.03 -4.97 -22.90
CA ALA A 110 -18.82 -3.77 -23.69
C ALA A 110 -20.10 -2.93 -23.65
N ALA A 111 -19.96 -1.67 -23.24
CA ALA A 111 -21.09 -0.77 -23.15
C ALA A 111 -21.63 -0.44 -24.54
#